data_f6fafb50d2a2a475f22ae45aa1e44371
#
_entry.id   f6fafb50d2a2a475f22ae45aa1e44371
#
_cell.length_a   1.000
_cell.length_b   1.000
_cell.length_c   1.000
_cell.angle_alpha   90.00
_cell.angle_beta   90.00
_cell.angle_gamma   90.00
#
_symmetry.space_group_name_H-M   'P 1'
#
loop_
_entity.id
_entity.type
_entity.pdbx_description
1 polymer ?
#
loop_
_entity_poly.entity_id
_entity_poly.type
_entity_poly.pdbx_seq_one_letter_code
_entity_poly.pdbx_strand_id
1 'polypeptide(L)'
;MVDKMWLLLLISSAALSSEVHNATDRDDRVLSVFNVVSFPNTACGALNGYNGTCFTASECEAKGGSASGACASSFGVCCVFTLTCGGSSSANNSYAKIDSYSVSSDEDPCTYTFCKTNADVCKLRIDFDTMVLSSPTTYAAQSPAANTYLLGAKMGDCVTDTLTVSNPGGAVPPTICGYNTGQHMWVPASDSCNEINIDIDTGSTGTTRKWQIKVTQYECGNMMMPGQDCLQYHTASEGNKPRFFHFI
;
A
#
# COMPACT_ATOMS: atom_id res chain seq x y z
N MET A 1 15.45 27.57 73.83
CA MET A 1 14.77 28.91 73.75
C MET A 1 13.51 28.64 72.94
N VAL A 2 12.35 28.34 73.66
CA VAL A 2 11.37 29.33 74.07
C VAL A 2 10.74 29.96 72.79
N ASP A 3 9.46 29.85 72.47
CA ASP A 3 8.19 29.67 73.20
C ASP A 3 7.16 29.27 72.13
N LYS A 4 6.27 28.34 72.37
CA LYS A 4 4.96 28.45 73.00
C LYS A 4 4.12 29.64 72.57
N MET A 5 2.95 29.36 71.93
CA MET A 5 1.63 29.82 72.46
C MET A 5 0.55 29.54 71.40
N TRP A 6 -0.38 28.62 71.55
CA TRP A 6 -1.69 28.71 72.14
C TRP A 6 -2.56 29.85 71.61
N LEU A 7 -3.66 29.55 70.92
CA LEU A 7 -5.04 30.01 71.23
C LEU A 7 -6.02 29.31 70.29
N LEU A 8 -6.80 28.38 70.77
CA LEU A 8 -8.20 28.45 71.18
C LEU A 8 -9.23 28.82 70.09
N LEU A 9 -9.93 27.78 69.69
CA LEU A 9 -11.38 27.59 69.71
C LEU A 9 -12.27 28.85 69.55
N LEU A 10 -13.03 28.86 68.48
CA LEU A 10 -14.42 29.29 68.56
C LEU A 10 -15.30 28.40 67.68
N ILE A 11 -16.10 27.60 68.39
CA ILE A 11 -17.27 26.90 67.86
C ILE A 11 -18.37 27.94 67.65
N SER A 12 -18.87 28.07 66.45
CA SER A 12 -20.19 28.66 66.23
C SER A 12 -21.06 27.71 65.43
N SER A 13 -21.92 27.07 66.15
CA SER A 13 -23.08 26.36 65.65
C SER A 13 -24.03 27.36 64.99
N ALA A 14 -24.25 27.14 63.69
CA ALA A 14 -25.38 27.75 63.00
C ALA A 14 -26.28 26.64 62.45
N ALA A 15 -27.53 26.80 62.81
CA ALA A 15 -28.59 25.82 62.72
C ALA A 15 -28.96 25.40 61.33
N LEU A 16 -29.49 24.18 61.28
CA LEU A 16 -30.25 23.58 60.20
C LEU A 16 -31.28 24.53 59.59
N SER A 17 -31.24 24.62 58.26
CA SER A 17 -32.45 24.83 57.49
C SER A 17 -32.46 23.71 56.42
N SER A 18 -33.29 22.73 56.68
CA SER A 18 -33.60 21.68 55.70
C SER A 18 -34.60 22.24 54.70
N GLU A 19 -34.14 22.73 53.58
CA GLU A 19 -34.98 22.87 52.43
C GLU A 19 -34.94 21.57 51.64
N VAL A 20 -36.03 20.83 51.70
CA VAL A 20 -36.36 19.75 50.79
C VAL A 20 -36.67 20.36 49.47
N HIS A 21 -35.68 20.57 48.64
CA HIS A 21 -35.92 20.73 47.21
C HIS A 21 -36.16 19.37 46.60
N ASN A 22 -37.41 19.15 46.33
CA ASN A 22 -37.93 18.10 45.46
C ASN A 22 -37.55 18.47 44.01
N ALA A 23 -36.27 18.29 43.67
CA ALA A 23 -35.82 18.33 42.29
C ALA A 23 -35.95 16.92 41.73
N THR A 24 -37.09 16.64 41.14
CA THR A 24 -37.19 15.60 40.12
C THR A 24 -36.46 16.07 38.88
N ASP A 25 -35.13 16.16 39.00
CA ASP A 25 -34.25 16.20 37.83
C ASP A 25 -34.08 14.75 37.37
N ARG A 26 -34.99 14.34 36.51
CA ARG A 26 -34.79 13.20 35.68
C ARG A 26 -33.71 13.61 34.68
N ASP A 27 -32.46 13.38 35.08
CA ASP A 27 -31.39 13.21 34.10
C ASP A 27 -31.87 12.14 33.12
N ASP A 28 -32.42 12.60 32.01
CA ASP A 28 -32.56 11.78 30.83
C ASP A 28 -31.15 11.40 30.39
N ARG A 29 -30.62 10.37 31.06
CA ARG A 29 -29.47 9.63 30.57
C ARG A 29 -29.94 8.96 29.28
N VAL A 30 -29.85 9.70 28.19
CA VAL A 30 -29.88 9.13 26.87
C VAL A 30 -28.69 8.19 26.80
N LEU A 31 -28.89 6.94 27.18
CA LEU A 31 -27.98 5.89 26.85
C LEU A 31 -28.01 5.77 25.33
N SER A 32 -27.21 6.55 24.66
CA SER A 32 -26.92 6.33 23.26
C SER A 32 -26.23 4.99 23.16
N VAL A 33 -27.00 3.98 22.86
CA VAL A 33 -26.48 2.64 22.54
C VAL A 33 -25.78 2.77 21.21
N PHE A 34 -24.48 3.11 21.27
CA PHE A 34 -23.63 3.02 20.08
C PHE A 34 -23.39 1.55 19.80
N ASN A 35 -24.05 1.02 18.77
CA ASN A 35 -23.68 -0.28 18.23
C ASN A 35 -22.38 -0.11 17.44
N VAL A 36 -21.26 -0.47 18.06
CA VAL A 36 -19.99 -0.58 17.36
C VAL A 36 -20.02 -1.87 16.56
N VAL A 37 -20.12 -1.75 15.24
CA VAL A 37 -19.97 -2.89 14.33
C VAL A 37 -18.50 -3.01 13.99
N SER A 38 -17.90 -4.13 14.36
CA SER A 38 -16.53 -4.48 13.99
C SER A 38 -16.54 -5.64 13.00
N PHE A 39 -15.75 -5.55 11.96
CA PHE A 39 -15.57 -6.60 10.96
C PHE A 39 -14.09 -6.64 10.52
N PRO A 40 -13.59 -7.79 10.05
CA PRO A 40 -12.22 -7.90 9.57
C PRO A 40 -12.02 -7.15 8.25
N ASN A 41 -10.85 -6.58 8.06
CA ASN A 41 -10.44 -5.89 6.84
C ASN A 41 -10.06 -6.90 5.75
N THR A 42 -11.04 -7.63 5.24
CA THR A 42 -10.85 -8.66 4.22
C THR A 42 -10.79 -8.06 2.82
N ALA A 43 -10.22 -8.82 1.88
CA ALA A 43 -10.26 -8.47 0.47
C ALA A 43 -11.71 -8.46 -0.06
N CYS A 44 -12.02 -7.54 -0.95
CA CYS A 44 -13.33 -7.39 -1.59
C CYS A 44 -13.20 -7.02 -3.07
N GLY A 45 -14.21 -7.36 -3.86
CA GLY A 45 -14.32 -6.91 -5.24
C GLY A 45 -15.05 -5.57 -5.32
N ALA A 46 -14.41 -4.59 -5.92
CA ALA A 46 -15.00 -3.27 -6.15
C ALA A 46 -15.86 -3.25 -7.43
N LEU A 47 -16.82 -2.34 -7.50
CA LEU A 47 -17.72 -2.19 -8.66
C LEU A 47 -16.99 -1.82 -9.95
N ASN A 48 -15.82 -1.20 -9.85
CA ASN A 48 -14.97 -0.82 -10.97
C ASN A 48 -14.02 -1.95 -11.47
N GLY A 49 -14.20 -3.16 -10.94
CA GLY A 49 -13.39 -4.33 -11.31
C GLY A 49 -12.06 -4.46 -10.57
N TYR A 50 -11.69 -3.49 -9.73
CA TYR A 50 -10.52 -3.60 -8.87
C TYR A 50 -10.79 -4.50 -7.65
N ASN A 51 -9.72 -5.00 -7.05
CA ASN A 51 -9.79 -5.58 -5.72
C ASN A 51 -9.47 -4.48 -4.70
N GLY A 52 -10.22 -4.46 -3.63
CA GLY A 52 -10.00 -3.53 -2.53
C GLY A 52 -9.91 -4.26 -1.20
N THR A 53 -9.90 -3.50 -0.15
CA THR A 53 -9.98 -3.98 1.23
C THR A 53 -11.23 -3.41 1.90
N CYS A 54 -11.94 -4.24 2.64
CA CYS A 54 -13.16 -3.84 3.33
C CYS A 54 -12.82 -2.98 4.54
N PHE A 55 -13.29 -1.73 4.55
CA PHE A 55 -13.15 -0.77 5.64
C PHE A 55 -14.49 -0.11 5.95
N THR A 56 -14.59 0.58 7.07
CA THR A 56 -15.65 1.55 7.26
C THR A 56 -15.46 2.72 6.28
N ALA A 57 -16.52 3.44 5.95
CA ALA A 57 -16.41 4.57 5.02
C ALA A 57 -15.42 5.63 5.52
N SER A 58 -15.44 5.93 6.82
CA SER A 58 -14.52 6.88 7.44
C SER A 58 -13.06 6.42 7.44
N GLU A 59 -12.80 5.12 7.64
CA GLU A 59 -11.45 4.57 7.56
C GLU A 59 -10.92 4.57 6.12
N CYS A 60 -11.78 4.26 5.15
CA CYS A 60 -11.43 4.32 3.73
C CYS A 60 -10.97 5.72 3.32
N GLU A 61 -11.74 6.75 3.69
CA GLU A 61 -11.42 8.15 3.43
C GLU A 61 -10.15 8.58 4.16
N ALA A 62 -10.04 8.27 5.46
CA ALA A 62 -8.87 8.61 6.28
C ALA A 62 -7.56 8.00 5.77
N LYS A 63 -7.64 6.84 5.08
CA LYS A 63 -6.51 6.16 4.44
C LYS A 63 -6.25 6.62 2.99
N GLY A 64 -7.02 7.60 2.50
CA GLY A 64 -6.89 8.11 1.13
C GLY A 64 -7.41 7.16 0.05
N GLY A 65 -8.28 6.22 0.40
CA GLY A 65 -8.90 5.30 -0.54
C GLY A 65 -10.22 5.82 -1.12
N SER A 66 -10.70 5.14 -2.13
CA SER A 66 -11.98 5.41 -2.80
C SER A 66 -12.96 4.27 -2.55
N ALA A 67 -14.12 4.57 -2.00
CA ALA A 67 -15.17 3.59 -1.77
C ALA A 67 -15.80 3.14 -3.10
N SER A 68 -15.86 1.83 -3.34
CA SER A 68 -16.40 1.25 -4.57
C SER A 68 -17.16 -0.05 -4.29
N GLY A 69 -18.41 0.09 -3.88
CA GLY A 69 -19.29 -1.01 -3.50
C GLY A 69 -19.31 -1.26 -1.99
N ALA A 70 -20.24 -2.11 -1.58
CA ALA A 70 -20.44 -2.49 -0.17
C ALA A 70 -19.72 -3.81 0.15
N CYS A 71 -19.34 -3.96 1.42
CA CYS A 71 -18.79 -5.19 1.97
C CYS A 71 -19.29 -5.42 3.41
N ALA A 72 -18.92 -6.51 4.04
CA ALA A 72 -19.33 -6.84 5.42
C ALA A 72 -20.85 -6.67 5.65
N SER A 73 -21.68 -7.25 4.78
CA SER A 73 -23.14 -7.13 4.83
C SER A 73 -23.64 -5.68 4.85
N SER A 74 -23.01 -4.80 4.08
CA SER A 74 -23.27 -3.35 3.96
C SER A 74 -22.85 -2.50 5.17
N PHE A 75 -22.16 -3.06 6.15
CA PHE A 75 -21.55 -2.28 7.24
C PHE A 75 -20.24 -1.62 6.84
N GLY A 76 -19.59 -2.11 5.78
CA GLY A 76 -18.38 -1.57 5.23
C GLY A 76 -18.47 -1.21 3.75
N VAL A 77 -17.43 -0.56 3.26
CA VAL A 77 -17.23 -0.22 1.85
C VAL A 77 -15.99 -0.93 1.32
N CYS A 78 -16.04 -1.39 0.08
CA CYS A 78 -14.86 -1.90 -0.59
C CYS A 78 -13.98 -0.73 -0.99
N CYS A 79 -12.88 -0.56 -0.27
CA CYS A 79 -11.97 0.57 -0.40
C CYS A 79 -10.86 0.24 -1.39
N VAL A 80 -10.74 1.01 -2.44
CA VAL A 80 -9.70 0.89 -3.47
C VAL A 80 -8.67 1.99 -3.30
N PHE A 81 -7.40 1.62 -3.30
CA PHE A 81 -6.28 2.54 -3.17
C PHE A 81 -5.56 2.67 -4.51
N THR A 82 -5.66 3.82 -5.14
CA THR A 82 -4.97 4.12 -6.40
C THR A 82 -3.99 5.27 -6.18
N LEU A 83 -2.72 5.02 -6.47
CA LEU A 83 -1.62 5.95 -6.28
C LEU A 83 -1.20 6.55 -7.62
N THR A 84 -0.91 7.83 -7.62
CA THR A 84 -0.15 8.55 -8.65
C THR A 84 1.33 8.56 -8.29
N CYS A 85 2.20 9.05 -9.15
CA CYS A 85 3.63 9.23 -8.88
C CYS A 85 3.86 9.96 -7.55
N GLY A 86 4.88 9.57 -6.80
CA GLY A 86 5.16 10.06 -5.47
C GLY A 86 4.23 9.50 -4.38
N GLY A 87 3.22 8.74 -4.73
CA GLY A 87 2.22 8.22 -3.80
C GLY A 87 2.72 7.10 -2.89
N SER A 88 2.11 6.99 -1.71
CA SER A 88 2.41 5.94 -0.75
C SER A 88 1.15 5.26 -0.23
N SER A 89 1.24 3.97 0.13
CA SER A 89 0.15 3.23 0.76
C SER A 89 0.68 2.15 1.69
N SER A 90 0.00 1.97 2.81
CA SER A 90 0.15 0.79 3.68
C SER A 90 -1.04 -0.17 3.57
N ALA A 91 -2.02 0.13 2.72
CA ALA A 91 -3.19 -0.72 2.56
C ALA A 91 -2.88 -1.92 1.66
N ASN A 92 -3.49 -3.06 1.96
CA ASN A 92 -3.46 -4.21 1.07
C ASN A 92 -4.28 -3.94 -0.19
N ASN A 93 -3.91 -4.57 -1.32
CA ASN A 93 -4.54 -4.37 -2.63
C ASN A 93 -4.50 -2.89 -3.08
N SER A 94 -3.32 -2.29 -3.10
CA SER A 94 -3.08 -0.94 -3.62
C SER A 94 -2.60 -0.99 -5.06
N TYR A 95 -2.92 0.05 -5.83
CA TYR A 95 -2.59 0.17 -7.25
C TYR A 95 -1.74 1.39 -7.52
N ALA A 96 -0.61 1.20 -8.19
CA ALA A 96 0.17 2.27 -8.81
C ALA A 96 -0.25 2.37 -10.28
N LYS A 97 -0.74 3.53 -10.73
CA LYS A 97 -1.36 3.63 -12.05
C LYS A 97 -1.03 4.92 -12.76
N ILE A 98 -0.65 4.78 -14.04
CA ILE A 98 -0.67 5.83 -15.05
C ILE A 98 -1.26 5.26 -16.35
N ASP A 99 -2.28 5.88 -16.87
CA ASP A 99 -2.93 5.46 -18.12
C ASP A 99 -2.15 5.88 -19.38
N SER A 100 -1.44 7.01 -19.30
CA SER A 100 -0.56 7.50 -20.35
C SER A 100 0.46 8.43 -19.72
N TYR A 101 1.72 8.00 -19.66
CA TYR A 101 2.81 8.82 -19.12
C TYR A 101 3.12 9.98 -20.05
N SER A 102 3.30 11.16 -19.48
CA SER A 102 3.72 12.38 -20.17
C SER A 102 4.87 13.03 -19.45
N VAL A 103 5.97 13.23 -20.16
CA VAL A 103 7.21 13.87 -19.67
C VAL A 103 7.00 15.30 -19.15
N SER A 104 5.93 15.95 -19.59
CA SER A 104 5.64 17.33 -19.21
C SER A 104 4.79 17.48 -17.95
N SER A 105 4.14 16.41 -17.51
CA SER A 105 3.19 16.43 -16.38
C SER A 105 3.46 15.39 -15.31
N ASP A 106 4.25 14.36 -15.58
CA ASP A 106 4.53 13.28 -14.66
C ASP A 106 5.95 13.37 -14.10
N GLU A 107 6.13 12.94 -12.86
CA GLU A 107 7.45 12.91 -12.22
C GLU A 107 8.34 11.84 -12.84
N ASP A 108 9.64 12.14 -12.90
CA ASP A 108 10.66 11.22 -13.39
C ASP A 108 11.90 11.28 -12.47
N PRO A 109 12.29 10.18 -11.82
CA PRO A 109 11.62 8.87 -11.81
C PRO A 109 10.28 8.91 -11.07
N CYS A 110 9.32 8.11 -11.55
CA CYS A 110 8.04 7.93 -10.89
C CYS A 110 8.18 6.87 -9.78
N THR A 111 8.10 7.29 -8.53
CA THR A 111 8.30 6.43 -7.36
C THR A 111 7.00 6.18 -6.62
N TYR A 112 6.73 4.92 -6.29
CA TYR A 112 5.61 4.50 -5.46
C TYR A 112 6.12 3.78 -4.22
N THR A 113 5.61 4.15 -3.04
CA THR A 113 6.05 3.59 -1.76
C THR A 113 4.95 2.70 -1.16
N PHE A 114 5.32 1.44 -0.87
CA PHE A 114 4.43 0.46 -0.27
C PHE A 114 4.98 0.01 1.09
N CYS A 115 4.26 0.34 2.15
CA CYS A 115 4.60 -0.05 3.51
C CYS A 115 3.75 -1.25 3.95
N LYS A 116 4.25 -2.03 4.89
CA LYS A 116 3.50 -3.13 5.49
C LYS A 116 2.24 -2.61 6.18
N THR A 117 1.13 -3.32 6.02
CA THR A 117 -0.10 -3.07 6.78
C THR A 117 0.11 -3.34 8.28
N ASN A 118 0.90 -4.38 8.59
CA ASN A 118 1.26 -4.80 9.94
C ASN A 118 2.61 -5.54 9.92
N ALA A 119 3.15 -5.83 11.10
CA ALA A 119 4.46 -6.49 11.24
C ALA A 119 4.51 -7.94 10.71
N ASP A 120 3.35 -8.57 10.56
CA ASP A 120 3.25 -9.97 10.14
C ASP A 120 3.34 -10.14 8.61
N VAL A 121 3.38 -9.05 7.85
CA VAL A 121 3.57 -9.10 6.39
C VAL A 121 5.00 -9.48 6.06
N CYS A 122 5.15 -10.57 5.31
CA CYS A 122 6.44 -11.12 4.89
C CYS A 122 6.78 -10.86 3.42
N LYS A 123 5.77 -10.84 2.55
CA LYS A 123 5.99 -10.66 1.12
C LYS A 123 4.97 -9.74 0.49
N LEU A 124 5.42 -9.06 -0.56
CA LEU A 124 4.57 -8.37 -1.52
C LEU A 124 4.52 -9.16 -2.82
N ARG A 125 3.34 -9.30 -3.37
CA ARG A 125 3.14 -9.72 -4.75
C ARG A 125 2.82 -8.48 -5.57
N ILE A 126 3.61 -8.26 -6.61
CA ILE A 126 3.51 -7.16 -7.55
C ILE A 126 2.96 -7.73 -8.86
N ASP A 127 1.69 -7.48 -9.15
CA ASP A 127 1.04 -7.92 -10.38
C ASP A 127 1.04 -6.78 -11.40
N PHE A 128 1.50 -7.03 -12.61
CA PHE A 128 1.50 -6.08 -13.71
C PHE A 128 0.20 -6.25 -14.52
N ASP A 129 -0.91 -5.70 -14.03
CA ASP A 129 -2.19 -5.72 -14.75
C ASP A 129 -2.06 -5.07 -16.13
N THR A 130 -1.30 -3.99 -16.17
CA THR A 130 -0.78 -3.35 -17.39
C THR A 130 0.64 -2.90 -17.12
N MET A 131 1.56 -3.17 -18.04
CA MET A 131 2.94 -2.71 -17.96
C MET A 131 3.53 -2.61 -19.34
N VAL A 132 3.69 -1.36 -19.82
CA VAL A 132 4.26 -1.05 -21.12
C VAL A 132 5.32 0.02 -20.94
N LEU A 133 6.56 -0.37 -21.10
CA LEU A 133 7.77 0.47 -21.12
C LEU A 133 8.50 0.23 -22.45
N SER A 134 9.53 1.03 -22.72
CA SER A 134 10.41 0.79 -23.86
C SER A 134 11.06 -0.58 -23.77
N SER A 135 11.20 -1.25 -24.90
CA SER A 135 11.79 -2.58 -24.97
C SER A 135 13.28 -2.56 -24.60
N PRO A 136 13.81 -3.68 -24.10
CA PRO A 136 15.23 -3.83 -23.87
C PRO A 136 16.01 -3.70 -25.19
N THR A 137 17.31 -3.49 -25.13
CA THR A 137 18.17 -3.39 -26.32
C THR A 137 18.13 -4.66 -27.15
N THR A 138 17.95 -4.52 -28.45
CA THR A 138 17.93 -5.65 -29.40
C THR A 138 19.28 -5.91 -30.06
N TYR A 139 20.27 -5.05 -29.83
CA TYR A 139 21.64 -5.16 -30.39
C TYR A 139 22.67 -4.67 -29.37
N ALA A 140 23.85 -5.23 -29.45
CA ALA A 140 24.98 -4.70 -28.70
C ALA A 140 25.38 -3.34 -29.30
N ALA A 141 25.33 -2.29 -28.49
CA ALA A 141 25.66 -0.93 -28.93
C ALA A 141 27.17 -0.81 -29.12
N GLN A 142 27.69 -1.27 -30.24
CA GLN A 142 29.09 -1.11 -30.67
C GLN A 142 29.23 -0.14 -31.84
N SER A 143 28.15 0.50 -32.28
CA SER A 143 28.20 1.45 -33.39
C SER A 143 28.69 2.83 -32.93
N PRO A 144 29.67 3.44 -33.62
CA PRO A 144 30.10 4.81 -33.31
C PRO A 144 28.97 5.86 -33.49
N ALA A 145 27.87 5.51 -34.07
CA ALA A 145 26.67 6.36 -34.23
C ALA A 145 25.64 6.16 -33.10
N ALA A 146 25.87 5.23 -32.17
CA ALA A 146 24.99 5.06 -31.01
C ALA A 146 25.17 6.23 -30.04
N ASN A 147 24.07 6.70 -29.46
CA ASN A 147 24.12 7.68 -28.41
C ASN A 147 25.05 7.21 -27.27
N THR A 148 25.81 8.12 -26.71
CA THR A 148 26.89 7.84 -25.75
C THR A 148 26.43 7.03 -24.52
N TYR A 149 25.16 7.12 -24.12
CA TYR A 149 24.60 6.34 -23.00
C TYR A 149 24.29 4.87 -23.35
N LEU A 150 24.30 4.50 -24.64
CA LEU A 150 24.18 3.10 -25.07
C LEU A 150 25.52 2.39 -25.20
N LEU A 151 26.63 3.10 -25.01
CA LEU A 151 27.96 2.49 -25.10
C LEU A 151 28.14 1.45 -23.97
N GLY A 152 28.35 0.20 -24.38
CA GLY A 152 28.53 -0.93 -23.47
C GLY A 152 27.25 -1.69 -23.13
N ALA A 153 26.07 -1.23 -23.57
CA ALA A 153 24.84 -1.98 -23.41
C ALA A 153 24.88 -3.30 -24.18
N LYS A 154 24.37 -4.35 -23.55
CA LYS A 154 24.26 -5.70 -24.16
C LYS A 154 22.84 -5.93 -24.62
N MET A 155 22.67 -6.91 -25.50
CA MET A 155 21.36 -7.36 -25.91
C MET A 155 20.58 -7.82 -24.67
N GLY A 156 19.37 -7.29 -24.49
CA GLY A 156 18.52 -7.58 -23.36
C GLY A 156 18.61 -6.57 -22.21
N ASP A 157 19.58 -5.64 -22.23
CA ASP A 157 19.70 -4.63 -21.18
C ASP A 157 18.56 -3.60 -21.26
N CYS A 158 18.01 -3.24 -20.09
CA CYS A 158 17.11 -2.13 -19.92
C CYS A 158 17.91 -0.82 -19.77
N VAL A 159 18.06 -0.05 -20.83
CA VAL A 159 18.89 1.18 -20.87
C VAL A 159 18.09 2.44 -21.14
N THR A 160 16.83 2.30 -21.51
CA THR A 160 15.94 3.42 -21.77
C THR A 160 14.96 3.59 -20.61
N ASP A 161 13.90 2.80 -20.62
CA ASP A 161 12.97 2.82 -19.48
C ASP A 161 13.30 1.65 -18.55
N THR A 162 13.18 1.88 -17.24
CA THR A 162 13.42 0.82 -16.25
C THR A 162 12.34 0.80 -15.18
N LEU A 163 12.01 -0.40 -14.71
CA LEU A 163 11.33 -0.59 -13.44
C LEU A 163 12.27 -1.32 -12.49
N THR A 164 12.47 -0.73 -11.32
CA THR A 164 13.25 -1.31 -10.23
C THR A 164 12.44 -1.36 -8.95
N VAL A 165 12.73 -2.32 -8.09
CA VAL A 165 12.20 -2.35 -6.73
C VAL A 165 13.35 -2.13 -5.76
N SER A 166 13.31 -1.02 -5.04
CA SER A 166 14.29 -0.66 -4.01
C SER A 166 13.77 -0.99 -2.61
N ASN A 167 14.70 -0.97 -1.66
CA ASN A 167 14.43 -1.31 -0.26
C ASN A 167 13.65 -2.62 -0.05
N PRO A 168 13.94 -3.72 -0.77
CA PRO A 168 13.33 -4.99 -0.47
C PRO A 168 13.80 -5.48 0.91
N GLY A 169 12.98 -6.23 1.62
CA GLY A 169 13.34 -6.87 2.88
C GLY A 169 14.32 -8.06 2.71
N GLY A 170 15.00 -8.17 1.58
CA GLY A 170 15.88 -9.26 1.20
C GLY A 170 16.56 -9.03 -0.15
N ALA A 171 16.68 -10.08 -0.98
CA ALA A 171 17.30 -9.98 -2.29
C ALA A 171 16.58 -8.96 -3.20
N VAL A 172 17.36 -8.15 -3.90
CA VAL A 172 16.85 -7.17 -4.87
C VAL A 172 16.43 -7.91 -6.14
N PRO A 173 15.20 -7.72 -6.62
CA PRO A 173 14.76 -8.29 -7.89
C PRO A 173 15.50 -7.62 -9.07
N PRO A 174 15.55 -8.28 -10.24
CA PRO A 174 16.17 -7.71 -11.42
C PRO A 174 15.40 -6.47 -11.90
N THR A 175 16.13 -5.54 -12.55
CA THR A 175 15.54 -4.45 -13.32
C THR A 175 14.78 -5.04 -14.51
N ILE A 176 13.56 -4.55 -14.74
CA ILE A 176 12.73 -4.96 -15.88
C ILE A 176 12.34 -3.76 -16.75
N CYS A 177 12.07 -4.03 -18.02
CA CYS A 177 11.57 -3.07 -18.99
C CYS A 177 10.74 -3.79 -20.07
N GLY A 178 10.20 -3.05 -21.04
CA GLY A 178 9.41 -3.63 -22.11
C GLY A 178 7.96 -3.95 -21.73
N TYR A 179 7.40 -4.95 -22.37
CA TYR A 179 6.01 -5.35 -22.20
C TYR A 179 5.90 -6.51 -21.18
N ASN A 180 5.39 -6.20 -20.00
CA ASN A 180 5.23 -7.17 -18.91
C ASN A 180 3.78 -7.35 -18.44
N THR A 181 2.81 -6.89 -19.22
CA THR A 181 1.38 -7.05 -18.88
C THR A 181 1.02 -8.51 -18.64
N GLY A 182 0.35 -8.79 -17.52
CA GLY A 182 -0.04 -10.14 -17.10
C GLY A 182 1.05 -10.92 -16.36
N GLN A 183 2.26 -10.36 -16.19
CA GLN A 183 3.31 -10.94 -15.38
C GLN A 183 3.18 -10.51 -13.92
N HIS A 184 3.97 -11.11 -13.04
CA HIS A 184 4.06 -10.73 -11.64
C HIS A 184 5.45 -10.99 -11.08
N MET A 185 5.74 -10.38 -9.93
CA MET A 185 6.90 -10.73 -9.13
C MET A 185 6.56 -10.78 -7.65
N TRP A 186 7.34 -11.55 -6.91
CA TRP A 186 7.30 -11.62 -5.47
C TRP A 186 8.55 -11.00 -4.89
N VAL A 187 8.39 -10.10 -3.94
CA VAL A 187 9.50 -9.47 -3.24
C VAL A 187 9.32 -9.57 -1.73
N PRO A 188 10.41 -9.72 -0.96
CA PRO A 188 10.34 -9.63 0.49
C PRO A 188 9.79 -8.26 0.91
N ALA A 189 8.90 -8.24 1.89
CA ALA A 189 8.36 -7.00 2.44
C ALA A 189 9.37 -6.36 3.40
N SER A 190 9.68 -5.08 3.17
CA SER A 190 10.62 -4.31 3.97
C SER A 190 9.95 -3.64 5.17
N ASP A 191 10.66 -3.56 6.29
CA ASP A 191 10.24 -2.74 7.44
C ASP A 191 10.37 -1.24 7.18
N SER A 192 11.22 -0.86 6.21
CA SER A 192 11.41 0.53 5.75
C SER A 192 10.56 0.90 4.55
N CYS A 193 9.52 0.11 4.24
CA CYS A 193 8.73 0.15 3.01
C CYS A 193 9.50 -0.28 1.76
N ASN A 194 8.78 -0.80 0.79
CA ASN A 194 9.32 -1.11 -0.53
C ASN A 194 9.01 0.04 -1.48
N GLU A 195 9.91 0.33 -2.39
CA GLU A 195 9.68 1.35 -3.41
C GLU A 195 9.71 0.71 -4.80
N ILE A 196 8.73 1.04 -5.62
CA ILE A 196 8.72 0.73 -7.05
C ILE A 196 9.08 2.02 -7.77
N ASN A 197 10.22 2.02 -8.45
CA ASN A 197 10.72 3.17 -9.19
C ASN A 197 10.62 2.86 -10.68
N ILE A 198 10.00 3.76 -11.43
CA ILE A 198 9.90 3.71 -12.88
C ILE A 198 10.62 4.93 -13.41
N ASP A 199 11.74 4.69 -14.09
CA ASP A 199 12.59 5.71 -14.68
C ASP A 199 12.39 5.67 -16.20
N ILE A 200 12.13 6.82 -16.80
CA ILE A 200 11.76 6.97 -18.21
C ILE A 200 12.79 7.79 -18.94
N ASP A 201 13.41 7.21 -19.94
CA ASP A 201 14.25 7.98 -20.86
C ASP A 201 13.40 8.90 -21.73
N THR A 202 13.42 10.18 -21.40
CA THR A 202 12.67 11.23 -22.10
C THR A 202 13.10 11.44 -23.55
N GLY A 203 14.32 11.01 -23.90
CA GLY A 203 14.84 11.04 -25.28
C GLY A 203 14.31 9.92 -26.17
N SER A 204 13.73 8.88 -25.61
CA SER A 204 13.17 7.75 -26.34
C SER A 204 11.76 8.04 -26.82
N THR A 205 11.55 8.06 -28.14
CA THR A 205 10.26 8.31 -28.76
C THR A 205 9.64 7.01 -29.30
N GLY A 206 8.32 6.98 -29.42
CA GLY A 206 7.59 5.89 -30.12
C GLY A 206 6.91 4.87 -29.22
N THR A 207 7.11 4.87 -27.91
CA THR A 207 6.39 4.00 -26.98
C THR A 207 5.41 4.81 -26.16
N THR A 208 4.13 4.44 -26.19
CA THR A 208 3.14 4.96 -25.25
C THR A 208 3.30 4.20 -23.93
N ARG A 209 3.93 4.84 -22.97
CA ARG A 209 4.19 4.25 -21.65
C ARG A 209 2.94 4.31 -20.81
N LYS A 210 2.60 3.22 -20.19
CA LYS A 210 1.48 3.11 -19.27
C LYS A 210 1.67 1.94 -18.32
N TRP A 211 1.12 2.06 -17.13
CA TRP A 211 1.14 0.95 -16.18
C TRP A 211 -0.05 1.00 -15.22
N GLN A 212 -0.46 -0.17 -14.80
CA GLN A 212 -1.31 -0.46 -13.67
C GLN A 212 -0.71 -1.63 -12.94
N ILE A 213 -0.15 -1.35 -11.79
CA ILE A 213 0.58 -2.30 -10.96
C ILE A 213 -0.21 -2.50 -9.68
N LYS A 214 -0.65 -3.72 -9.42
CA LYS A 214 -1.32 -4.08 -8.19
C LYS A 214 -0.32 -4.65 -7.20
N VAL A 215 -0.34 -4.15 -5.98
CA VAL A 215 0.49 -4.67 -4.87
C VAL A 215 -0.41 -5.31 -3.83
N THR A 216 -0.18 -6.60 -3.59
CA THR A 216 -0.90 -7.41 -2.60
C THR A 216 0.09 -7.85 -1.52
N GLN A 217 -0.30 -7.68 -0.26
CA GLN A 217 0.50 -8.03 0.90
C GLN A 217 0.12 -9.42 1.42
N TYR A 218 1.12 -10.21 1.78
CA TYR A 218 0.94 -11.56 2.31
C TYR A 218 1.63 -11.72 3.65
N GLU A 219 0.87 -12.17 4.64
CA GLU A 219 1.37 -12.46 5.98
C GLU A 219 2.22 -13.72 6.01
N CYS A 220 3.14 -13.77 6.94
CA CYS A 220 4.05 -14.89 7.15
C CYS A 220 3.27 -16.19 7.36
N GLY A 221 3.74 -17.27 6.74
CA GLY A 221 3.06 -18.57 6.85
C GLY A 221 1.85 -18.76 5.92
N ASN A 222 1.49 -17.77 5.09
CA ASN A 222 0.44 -17.94 4.10
C ASN A 222 0.83 -19.00 3.08
N MET A 223 -0.03 -20.02 2.88
CA MET A 223 0.23 -21.16 1.99
C MET A 223 0.33 -20.77 0.50
N MET A 224 -0.13 -19.59 0.13
CA MET A 224 -0.03 -19.08 -1.25
C MET A 224 1.31 -18.39 -1.53
N MET A 225 2.15 -18.17 -0.52
CA MET A 225 3.46 -17.59 -0.72
C MET A 225 4.45 -18.62 -1.27
N PRO A 226 5.25 -18.22 -2.27
CA PRO A 226 6.38 -19.03 -2.72
C PRO A 226 7.52 -19.05 -1.68
N GLY A 227 8.49 -19.96 -1.87
CA GLY A 227 9.73 -19.98 -1.08
C GLY A 227 10.52 -18.66 -1.12
N GLN A 228 11.52 -18.52 -0.24
CA GLN A 228 12.18 -17.22 0.00
C GLN A 228 12.75 -16.57 -1.26
N ASP A 229 13.42 -17.30 -2.12
CA ASP A 229 14.14 -16.76 -3.28
C ASP A 229 13.37 -16.92 -4.60
N CYS A 230 12.07 -17.18 -4.52
CA CYS A 230 11.22 -17.34 -5.70
C CYS A 230 10.67 -15.99 -6.13
N LEU A 231 11.10 -15.53 -7.31
CA LEU A 231 10.65 -14.26 -7.90
C LEU A 231 9.28 -14.40 -8.59
N GLN A 232 9.01 -15.54 -9.23
CA GLN A 232 7.73 -15.82 -9.88
C GLN A 232 7.21 -17.19 -9.47
N TYR A 233 5.92 -17.27 -9.19
CA TYR A 233 5.24 -18.49 -8.78
C TYR A 233 3.93 -18.66 -9.54
N HIS A 234 3.86 -19.67 -10.37
CA HIS A 234 2.68 -19.98 -11.16
C HIS A 234 2.03 -21.27 -10.67
N THR A 235 0.74 -21.23 -10.39
CA THR A 235 -0.07 -22.42 -10.13
C THR A 235 -0.78 -22.84 -11.41
N ALA A 236 -0.76 -24.13 -11.73
CA ALA A 236 -1.56 -24.65 -12.84
C ALA A 236 -3.05 -24.55 -12.48
N SER A 237 -3.89 -24.14 -13.42
CA SER A 237 -5.35 -24.05 -13.25
C SER A 237 -6.03 -25.41 -13.02
N GLU A 238 -5.32 -26.50 -13.26
CA GLU A 238 -5.75 -27.86 -12.97
C GLU A 238 -4.86 -28.44 -11.86
N GLY A 239 -5.24 -28.16 -10.64
CA GLY A 239 -4.94 -28.80 -9.37
C GLY A 239 -3.82 -29.80 -9.29
N ASN A 240 -2.61 -29.56 -9.73
CA ASN A 240 -1.44 -30.33 -9.27
C ASN A 240 -0.12 -29.89 -9.88
N LYS A 241 0.66 -29.30 -9.08
CA LYS A 241 2.10 -29.00 -9.05
C LYS A 241 2.44 -27.56 -9.39
N PRO A 242 3.02 -26.85 -8.43
CA PRO A 242 3.63 -25.56 -8.66
C PRO A 242 4.77 -25.72 -9.68
N ARG A 243 4.80 -24.86 -10.68
CA ARG A 243 5.97 -24.72 -11.56
C ARG A 243 6.78 -23.55 -11.04
N PHE A 244 7.96 -23.85 -10.56
CA PHE A 244 8.95 -22.84 -10.18
C PHE A 244 9.72 -22.42 -11.42
N PHE A 245 9.70 -21.15 -11.75
CA PHE A 245 10.65 -20.58 -12.70
C PHE A 245 11.70 -19.82 -11.88
N HIS A 246 12.90 -20.35 -11.85
CA HIS A 246 14.09 -19.65 -11.40
C HIS A 246 14.63 -18.92 -12.63
N PHE A 247 14.60 -17.61 -12.61
CA PHE A 247 15.43 -16.81 -13.49
C PHE A 247 16.74 -16.55 -12.75
N ILE A 248 17.83 -17.07 -13.30
CA ILE A 248 19.20 -16.77 -12.87
C ILE A 248 19.64 -15.50 -13.62
#